data_baa4f3c0eb625c205c46a80f52ecbdf0
#
_entry.id   baa4f3c0eb625c205c46a80f52ecbdf0
#
_cell.length_a   1.000
_cell.length_b   1.000
_cell.length_c   1.000
_cell.angle_alpha   90.00
_cell.angle_beta   90.00
_cell.angle_gamma   90.00
#
_symmetry.space_group_name_H-M   'P 1'
#
loop_
_entity.id
_entity.type
_entity.pdbx_description
1 polymer ?
#
loop_
_entity_poly.entity_id
_entity_poly.type
_entity_poly.pdbx_seq_one_letter_code
_entity_poly.pdbx_strand_id
1 'polypeptide(L)'
;MQRVKTTQDLELKERLVAVNRVTKVTKGGRTFTFAAIVVVGNEDGIVGYGLGKAGEVAAAMQKATEAAKKNLIQVPVLKGTIPHEQFAKFGGSKVYIQPATHGTGVKAGGAMRAVLESAGVHDVLAKSKGTSNPHNLAKATIQALAELRDARTVAANRGVSLSTVFNG
;
A
#
# COMPACT_ATOMS: atom_id res chain seq x y z
N MET A 1 5.89 11.26 6.71
CA MET A 1 5.07 10.73 5.61
C MET A 1 5.17 11.69 4.42
N GLN A 2 5.99 11.37 3.42
CA GLN A 2 6.13 12.21 2.21
C GLN A 2 5.00 11.86 1.26
N ARG A 3 4.01 12.75 1.13
CA ARG A 3 2.98 12.65 0.09
C ARG A 3 3.53 13.20 -1.21
N VAL A 4 3.46 12.41 -2.26
CA VAL A 4 3.85 12.83 -3.60
C VAL A 4 2.65 13.51 -4.25
N LYS A 5 2.83 14.74 -4.74
CA LYS A 5 1.81 15.38 -5.59
C LYS A 5 1.80 14.66 -6.93
N THR A 6 0.62 14.31 -7.42
CA THR A 6 0.45 13.69 -8.74
C THR A 6 1.03 14.63 -9.81
N THR A 7 2.21 14.30 -10.34
CA THR A 7 2.72 14.91 -11.55
C THR A 7 2.10 14.15 -12.72
N GLN A 8 1.64 14.86 -13.76
CA GLN A 8 0.86 14.28 -14.86
C GLN A 8 1.61 13.24 -15.70
N ASP A 9 2.91 13.06 -15.49
CA ASP A 9 3.80 12.18 -16.26
C ASP A 9 4.09 10.81 -15.63
N LEU A 10 3.38 10.43 -14.54
CA LEU A 10 3.60 9.15 -13.88
C LEU A 10 2.72 8.06 -14.53
N GLU A 11 3.34 7.08 -15.18
CA GLU A 11 2.66 5.83 -15.54
C GLU A 11 2.27 5.07 -14.28
N LEU A 12 0.98 5.06 -13.98
CA LEU A 12 0.44 4.40 -12.79
C LEU A 12 -0.36 3.18 -13.22
N LYS A 13 0.04 2.00 -12.76
CA LYS A 13 -0.71 0.76 -12.93
C LYS A 13 -1.76 0.62 -11.82
N GLU A 14 -2.95 0.18 -12.20
CA GLU A 14 -4.08 0.00 -11.30
C GLU A 14 -4.27 -1.48 -10.97
N ARG A 15 -4.42 -1.79 -9.68
CA ARG A 15 -4.71 -3.15 -9.22
C ARG A 15 -5.95 -3.16 -8.34
N LEU A 16 -6.95 -3.94 -8.74
CA LEU A 16 -8.15 -4.17 -7.96
C LEU A 16 -7.84 -5.13 -6.81
N VAL A 17 -8.08 -4.69 -5.57
CA VAL A 17 -7.88 -5.52 -4.37
C VAL A 17 -9.15 -6.29 -4.02
N ALA A 18 -10.29 -5.60 -3.96
CA ALA A 18 -11.57 -6.22 -3.65
C ALA A 18 -12.74 -5.36 -4.16
N VAL A 19 -13.83 -6.03 -4.52
CA VAL A 19 -15.14 -5.41 -4.78
C VAL A 19 -16.16 -6.09 -3.89
N ASN A 20 -16.93 -5.29 -3.17
CA ASN A 20 -18.00 -5.75 -2.31
C ASN A 20 -19.32 -5.09 -2.72
N ARG A 21 -20.39 -5.89 -2.86
CA ARG A 21 -21.75 -5.38 -2.97
C ARG A 21 -22.24 -4.98 -1.59
N VAL A 22 -22.59 -3.73 -1.40
CA VAL A 22 -23.08 -3.17 -0.14
C VAL A 22 -24.51 -2.69 -0.29
N THR A 23 -25.26 -2.69 0.79
CA THR A 23 -26.69 -2.36 0.77
C THR A 23 -26.98 -1.26 1.78
N LYS A 24 -27.75 -0.26 1.37
CA LYS A 24 -28.40 0.69 2.25
C LYS A 24 -29.90 0.37 2.34
N VAL A 25 -30.39 0.17 3.55
CA VAL A 25 -31.81 -0.06 3.79
C VAL A 25 -32.51 1.27 4.06
N THR A 26 -33.58 1.54 3.31
CA THR A 26 -34.44 2.72 3.43
C THR A 26 -35.88 2.28 3.64
N LYS A 27 -36.79 3.21 3.97
CA LYS A 27 -38.24 2.90 4.12
C LYS A 27 -38.85 2.29 2.86
N GLY A 28 -38.29 2.56 1.66
CA GLY A 28 -38.77 2.03 0.37
C GLY A 28 -38.09 0.71 -0.06
N GLY A 29 -37.18 0.14 0.75
CA GLY A 29 -36.51 -1.12 0.43
C GLY A 29 -34.99 -1.05 0.54
N ARG A 30 -34.30 -1.95 -0.20
CA ARG A 30 -32.84 -2.08 -0.19
C ARG A 30 -32.24 -1.47 -1.45
N THR A 31 -31.39 -0.48 -1.28
CA THR A 31 -30.60 0.09 -2.40
C THR A 31 -29.21 -0.54 -2.40
N PHE A 32 -28.86 -1.19 -3.50
CA PHE A 32 -27.55 -1.83 -3.68
C PHE A 32 -26.54 -0.88 -4.31
N THR A 33 -25.32 -0.92 -3.82
CA THR A 33 -24.18 -0.23 -4.41
C THR A 33 -22.94 -1.12 -4.35
N PHE A 34 -21.90 -0.78 -5.09
CA PHE A 34 -20.62 -1.49 -5.08
C PHE A 34 -19.56 -0.62 -4.42
N ALA A 35 -18.74 -1.26 -3.58
CA ALA A 35 -17.57 -0.65 -2.99
C ALA A 35 -16.32 -1.34 -3.54
N ALA A 36 -15.47 -0.60 -4.24
CA ALA A 36 -14.21 -1.10 -4.79
C ALA A 36 -13.03 -0.51 -4.03
N ILE A 37 -12.00 -1.33 -3.78
CA ILE A 37 -10.69 -0.90 -3.30
C ILE A 37 -9.71 -1.10 -4.44
N VAL A 38 -9.03 -0.03 -4.81
CA VAL A 38 -7.99 -0.02 -5.84
C VAL A 38 -6.68 0.48 -5.23
N VAL A 39 -5.61 -0.18 -5.59
CA VAL A 39 -4.23 0.25 -5.35
C VAL A 39 -3.65 0.72 -6.67
N VAL A 40 -2.94 1.83 -6.62
CA VAL A 40 -2.28 2.43 -7.78
C VAL A 40 -0.81 2.59 -7.46
N GLY A 41 0.08 2.26 -8.39
CA GLY A 41 1.51 2.42 -8.20
C GLY A 41 2.28 2.41 -9.53
N ASN A 42 3.52 2.89 -9.49
CA ASN A 42 4.41 2.94 -10.66
C ASN A 42 5.41 1.78 -10.69
N GLU A 43 5.34 0.84 -9.75
CA GLU A 43 6.31 -0.23 -9.55
C GLU A 43 7.77 0.27 -9.34
N ASP A 44 7.91 1.55 -8.96
CA ASP A 44 9.21 2.20 -8.69
C ASP A 44 9.13 3.12 -7.46
N GLY A 45 8.63 2.58 -6.35
CA GLY A 45 8.59 3.27 -5.06
C GLY A 45 7.41 4.21 -4.84
N ILE A 46 6.45 4.34 -5.76
CA ILE A 46 5.27 5.16 -5.54
C ILE A 46 4.04 4.25 -5.50
N VAL A 47 3.25 4.38 -4.44
CA VAL A 47 2.03 3.62 -4.26
C VAL A 47 0.96 4.44 -3.54
N GLY A 48 -0.29 4.19 -3.88
CA GLY A 48 -1.44 4.78 -3.21
C GLY A 48 -2.63 3.83 -3.18
N TYR A 49 -3.58 4.10 -2.33
CA TYR A 49 -4.83 3.34 -2.29
C TYR A 49 -6.04 4.27 -2.31
N GLY A 50 -7.11 3.78 -2.88
CA GLY A 50 -8.38 4.49 -2.90
C GLY A 50 -9.57 3.57 -2.69
N LEU A 51 -10.63 4.14 -2.16
CA LEU A 51 -11.93 3.52 -2.00
C LEU A 51 -12.96 4.29 -2.81
N GLY A 52 -13.69 3.59 -3.67
CA GLY A 52 -14.79 4.15 -4.45
C GLY A 52 -16.10 3.41 -4.18
N LYS A 53 -17.23 4.13 -4.17
CA LYS A 53 -18.58 3.56 -4.09
C LYS A 53 -19.43 4.14 -5.21
N ALA A 54 -20.16 3.27 -5.93
CA ALA A 54 -21.09 3.67 -6.98
C ALA A 54 -22.18 2.59 -7.19
N GLY A 55 -23.17 2.91 -8.03
CA GLY A 55 -24.20 1.95 -8.43
C GLY A 55 -23.68 0.83 -9.34
N GLU A 56 -22.58 1.09 -10.06
CA GLU A 56 -21.92 0.15 -10.96
C GLU A 56 -20.47 -0.08 -10.55
N VAL A 57 -19.94 -1.26 -10.88
CA VAL A 57 -18.55 -1.65 -10.53
C VAL A 57 -17.54 -0.75 -11.24
N ALA A 58 -17.72 -0.48 -12.54
CA ALA A 58 -16.80 0.36 -13.31
C ALA A 58 -16.70 1.78 -12.74
N ALA A 59 -17.83 2.41 -12.41
CA ALA A 59 -17.86 3.74 -11.80
C ALA A 59 -17.26 3.72 -10.36
N ALA A 60 -17.42 2.63 -9.60
CA ALA A 60 -16.79 2.48 -8.29
C ALA A 60 -15.27 2.38 -8.41
N MET A 61 -14.76 1.64 -9.41
CA MET A 61 -13.33 1.53 -9.69
C MET A 61 -12.71 2.87 -10.11
N GLN A 62 -13.33 3.60 -11.03
CA GLN A 62 -12.85 4.93 -11.42
C GLN A 62 -12.72 5.89 -10.23
N LYS A 63 -13.76 5.97 -9.38
CA LYS A 63 -13.71 6.77 -8.15
C LYS A 63 -12.62 6.32 -7.19
N ALA A 64 -12.40 5.00 -7.08
CA ALA A 64 -11.33 4.47 -6.24
C ALA A 64 -9.94 4.84 -6.78
N THR A 65 -9.73 4.74 -8.10
CA THR A 65 -8.50 5.16 -8.77
C THR A 65 -8.21 6.64 -8.58
N GLU A 66 -9.19 7.52 -8.78
CA GLU A 66 -9.03 8.95 -8.54
C GLU A 66 -8.67 9.25 -7.07
N ALA A 67 -9.31 8.54 -6.12
CA ALA A 67 -8.99 8.67 -4.71
C ALA A 67 -7.57 8.15 -4.39
N ALA A 68 -7.12 7.08 -5.05
CA ALA A 68 -5.77 6.54 -4.89
C ALA A 68 -4.70 7.51 -5.42
N LYS A 69 -4.93 8.12 -6.59
CA LYS A 69 -4.05 9.13 -7.18
C LYS A 69 -3.85 10.37 -6.28
N LYS A 70 -4.83 10.70 -5.44
CA LYS A 70 -4.73 11.80 -4.46
C LYS A 70 -3.92 11.43 -3.21
N ASN A 71 -3.73 10.13 -2.94
CA ASN A 71 -3.11 9.60 -1.72
C ASN A 71 -1.83 8.80 -2.03
N LEU A 72 -1.01 9.29 -2.96
CA LEU A 72 0.27 8.67 -3.29
C LEU A 72 1.30 8.94 -2.19
N ILE A 73 2.06 7.89 -1.84
CA ILE A 73 3.21 7.94 -0.95
C ILE A 73 4.45 7.44 -1.67
N GLN A 74 5.61 7.96 -1.27
CA GLN A 74 6.91 7.45 -1.70
C GLN A 74 7.44 6.45 -0.68
N VAL A 75 7.92 5.32 -1.17
CA VAL A 75 8.44 4.18 -0.40
C VAL A 75 9.90 3.97 -0.78
N PRO A 76 10.82 3.85 0.17
CA PRO A 76 12.21 3.51 -0.12
C PRO A 76 12.30 2.02 -0.52
N VAL A 77 12.61 1.75 -1.76
CA VAL A 77 12.87 0.40 -2.28
C VAL A 77 14.36 0.27 -2.58
N LEU A 78 15.02 -0.75 -2.03
CA LEU A 78 16.44 -1.01 -2.20
C LEU A 78 16.65 -2.36 -2.87
N LYS A 79 17.17 -2.37 -4.11
CA LYS A 79 17.47 -3.60 -4.87
C LYS A 79 16.28 -4.59 -4.91
N GLY A 80 15.06 -4.06 -5.06
CA GLY A 80 13.82 -4.86 -5.13
C GLY A 80 13.24 -5.30 -3.79
N THR A 81 13.84 -4.90 -2.65
CA THR A 81 13.32 -5.20 -1.30
C THR A 81 13.19 -3.94 -0.45
N ILE A 82 12.66 -4.08 0.76
CA ILE A 82 12.52 -3.01 1.74
C ILE A 82 13.79 -2.86 2.60
N PRO A 83 14.13 -1.66 3.11
CA PRO A 83 15.36 -1.42 3.84
C PRO A 83 15.45 -2.11 5.20
N HIS A 84 14.35 -2.28 5.91
CA HIS A 84 14.29 -2.92 7.22
C HIS A 84 12.90 -3.51 7.49
N GLU A 85 12.79 -4.32 8.52
CA GLU A 85 11.50 -4.82 9.01
C GLU A 85 10.64 -3.69 9.56
N GLN A 86 9.34 -3.82 9.37
CA GLN A 86 8.38 -2.84 9.89
C GLN A 86 7.08 -3.54 10.31
N PHE A 87 6.51 -3.02 11.38
CA PHE A 87 5.20 -3.42 11.88
C PHE A 87 4.26 -2.21 11.84
N ALA A 88 3.05 -2.42 11.36
CA ALA A 88 1.99 -1.41 11.43
C ALA A 88 0.64 -2.02 11.77
N LYS A 89 -0.25 -1.19 12.33
CA LYS A 89 -1.60 -1.58 12.72
C LYS A 89 -2.60 -0.55 12.20
N PHE A 90 -3.64 -1.05 11.55
CA PHE A 90 -4.78 -0.22 11.17
C PHE A 90 -6.10 -0.93 11.52
N GLY A 91 -6.90 -0.33 12.39
CA GLY A 91 -8.10 -0.98 12.94
C GLY A 91 -7.74 -2.29 13.63
N GLY A 92 -8.41 -3.38 13.25
CA GLY A 92 -8.13 -4.73 13.77
C GLY A 92 -7.05 -5.50 13.01
N SER A 93 -6.49 -4.95 11.91
CA SER A 93 -5.42 -5.58 11.14
C SER A 93 -4.05 -5.16 11.64
N LYS A 94 -3.18 -6.14 11.80
CA LYS A 94 -1.76 -5.97 12.11
C LYS A 94 -0.96 -6.54 10.95
N VAL A 95 0.01 -5.80 10.45
CA VAL A 95 0.86 -6.16 9.33
C VAL A 95 2.31 -6.13 9.77
N TYR A 96 3.04 -7.18 9.44
CA TYR A 96 4.48 -7.29 9.61
C TYR A 96 5.11 -7.53 8.23
N ILE A 97 6.10 -6.74 7.89
CA ILE A 97 6.87 -6.86 6.65
C ILE A 97 8.36 -6.97 6.99
N GLN A 98 9.06 -7.84 6.29
CA GLN A 98 10.49 -8.11 6.49
C GLN A 98 11.19 -8.21 5.14
N PRO A 99 12.40 -7.61 5.00
CA PRO A 99 13.19 -7.75 3.78
C PRO A 99 13.57 -9.19 3.52
N ALA A 100 13.70 -9.54 2.25
CA ALA A 100 14.09 -10.87 1.82
C ALA A 100 15.20 -10.81 0.77
N THR A 101 15.94 -11.91 0.63
CA THR A 101 16.98 -12.06 -0.39
C THR A 101 16.37 -12.12 -1.78
N HIS A 102 17.16 -11.70 -2.78
CA HIS A 102 16.74 -11.75 -4.18
C HIS A 102 16.33 -13.17 -4.60
N GLY A 103 15.21 -13.27 -5.33
CA GLY A 103 14.64 -14.54 -5.75
C GLY A 103 13.61 -15.15 -4.79
N THR A 104 13.39 -14.56 -3.61
CA THR A 104 12.34 -15.02 -2.66
C THR A 104 10.94 -14.77 -3.19
N GLY A 105 10.74 -13.68 -3.93
CA GLY A 105 9.45 -13.22 -4.39
C GLY A 105 8.59 -12.56 -3.30
N VAL A 106 7.40 -12.12 -3.66
CA VAL A 106 6.46 -11.50 -2.71
C VAL A 106 5.66 -12.57 -1.98
N LYS A 107 6.03 -12.87 -0.74
CA LYS A 107 5.29 -13.79 0.13
C LYS A 107 4.36 -13.02 1.05
N ALA A 108 3.15 -12.72 0.55
CA ALA A 108 2.14 -11.91 1.23
C ALA A 108 0.72 -12.39 0.94
N GLY A 109 -0.22 -12.06 1.81
CA GLY A 109 -1.66 -12.23 1.54
C GLY A 109 -2.12 -11.30 0.41
N GLY A 110 -3.22 -11.65 -0.29
CA GLY A 110 -3.65 -11.00 -1.54
C GLY A 110 -3.72 -9.47 -1.50
N ALA A 111 -4.35 -8.89 -0.47
CA ALA A 111 -4.43 -7.43 -0.33
C ALA A 111 -3.07 -6.78 -0.09
N MET A 112 -2.21 -7.42 0.71
CA MET A 112 -0.85 -6.95 0.98
C MET A 112 0.03 -7.08 -0.27
N ARG A 113 -0.09 -8.22 -0.98
CA ARG A 113 0.65 -8.49 -2.23
C ARG A 113 0.36 -7.41 -3.28
N ALA A 114 -0.91 -7.05 -3.48
CA ALA A 114 -1.28 -6.00 -4.43
C ALA A 114 -0.60 -4.66 -4.11
N VAL A 115 -0.49 -4.28 -2.83
CA VAL A 115 0.19 -3.05 -2.41
C VAL A 115 1.71 -3.14 -2.62
N LEU A 116 2.34 -4.25 -2.21
CA LEU A 116 3.79 -4.44 -2.29
C LEU A 116 4.29 -4.49 -3.74
N GLU A 117 3.60 -5.24 -4.60
CA GLU A 117 3.91 -5.30 -6.04
C GLU A 117 3.70 -3.96 -6.74
N SER A 118 2.61 -3.22 -6.41
CA SER A 118 2.38 -1.88 -6.96
C SER A 118 3.42 -0.85 -6.50
N ALA A 119 4.06 -1.07 -5.34
CA ALA A 119 5.17 -0.26 -4.85
C ALA A 119 6.53 -0.62 -5.50
N GLY A 120 6.60 -1.71 -6.28
CA GLY A 120 7.84 -2.17 -6.90
C GLY A 120 8.71 -3.05 -5.98
N VAL A 121 8.12 -3.60 -4.92
CA VAL A 121 8.81 -4.56 -4.06
C VAL A 121 8.68 -5.96 -4.65
N HIS A 122 9.80 -6.60 -4.98
CA HIS A 122 9.85 -7.92 -5.60
C HIS A 122 10.17 -9.03 -4.62
N ASP A 123 10.96 -8.73 -3.57
CA ASP A 123 11.42 -9.71 -2.59
C ASP A 123 11.08 -9.26 -1.17
N VAL A 124 10.07 -9.90 -0.56
CA VAL A 124 9.57 -9.52 0.77
C VAL A 124 8.82 -10.67 1.44
N LEU A 125 9.02 -10.82 2.74
CA LEU A 125 8.20 -11.66 3.59
C LEU A 125 7.20 -10.77 4.34
N ALA A 126 5.92 -11.08 4.21
CA ALA A 126 4.88 -10.29 4.85
C ALA A 126 3.80 -11.19 5.45
N LYS A 127 3.38 -10.87 6.67
CA LYS A 127 2.33 -11.60 7.38
C LYS A 127 1.33 -10.66 8.00
N SER A 128 0.07 -10.99 7.86
CA SER A 128 -1.03 -10.31 8.56
C SER A 128 -1.48 -11.11 9.78
N LYS A 129 -1.84 -10.39 10.84
CA LYS A 129 -2.48 -10.94 12.06
C LYS A 129 -3.73 -10.11 12.39
N GLY A 130 -4.69 -10.72 13.04
CA GLY A 130 -5.97 -10.10 13.39
C GLY A 130 -6.97 -10.25 12.25
N THR A 131 -7.67 -9.15 11.88
CA THR A 131 -8.71 -9.22 10.85
C THR A 131 -8.11 -9.33 9.45
N SER A 132 -8.75 -10.14 8.62
CA SER A 132 -8.41 -10.32 7.20
C SER A 132 -9.14 -9.36 6.26
N ASN A 133 -9.83 -8.33 6.80
CA ASN A 133 -10.54 -7.35 5.98
C ASN A 133 -9.59 -6.64 5.00
N PRO A 134 -9.80 -6.76 3.67
CA PRO A 134 -8.91 -6.17 2.66
C PRO A 134 -8.71 -4.66 2.81
N HIS A 135 -9.75 -3.92 3.25
CA HIS A 135 -9.65 -2.48 3.50
C HIS A 135 -8.62 -2.15 4.58
N ASN A 136 -8.67 -2.86 5.70
CA ASN A 136 -7.76 -2.62 6.82
C ASN A 136 -6.35 -3.10 6.48
N LEU A 137 -6.23 -4.25 5.79
CA LEU A 137 -4.94 -4.79 5.37
C LEU A 137 -4.21 -3.85 4.40
N ALA A 138 -4.88 -3.36 3.36
CA ALA A 138 -4.28 -2.42 2.41
C ALA A 138 -3.79 -1.15 3.10
N LYS A 139 -4.61 -0.57 4.00
CA LYS A 139 -4.24 0.61 4.78
C LYS A 139 -3.06 0.35 5.72
N ALA A 140 -3.09 -0.75 6.46
CA ALA A 140 -2.00 -1.13 7.36
C ALA A 140 -0.69 -1.36 6.61
N THR A 141 -0.74 -1.99 5.41
CA THR A 141 0.44 -2.22 4.58
C THR A 141 1.02 -0.89 4.05
N ILE A 142 0.16 0.03 3.58
CA ILE A 142 0.61 1.36 3.15
C ILE A 142 1.19 2.15 4.31
N GLN A 143 0.61 2.04 5.50
CA GLN A 143 1.17 2.66 6.70
C GLN A 143 2.54 2.07 7.05
N ALA A 144 2.71 0.75 7.01
CA ALA A 144 4.00 0.09 7.21
C ALA A 144 5.07 0.60 6.23
N LEU A 145 4.71 0.71 4.94
CA LEU A 145 5.61 1.22 3.90
C LEU A 145 5.95 2.71 4.10
N ALA A 146 5.01 3.53 4.56
CA ALA A 146 5.21 4.96 4.81
C ALA A 146 6.11 5.24 6.04
N GLU A 147 6.20 4.29 6.97
CA GLU A 147 7.04 4.37 8.17
C GLU A 147 8.47 3.86 7.94
N LEU A 148 8.75 3.26 6.77
CA LEU A 148 10.10 2.84 6.39
C LEU A 148 11.06 4.04 6.32
N ARG A 149 12.28 3.82 6.78
CA ARG A 149 13.34 4.83 6.80
C ARG A 149 14.48 4.39 5.90
N ASP A 150 14.87 5.27 4.99
CA ASP A 150 16.07 5.07 4.19
C ASP A 150 17.33 5.36 5.03
N ALA A 151 18.41 4.64 4.75
CA ALA A 151 19.69 4.81 5.44
C ALA A 151 20.23 6.26 5.36
N ARG A 152 19.97 6.97 4.25
CA ARG A 152 20.33 8.39 4.09
C ARG A 152 19.60 9.27 5.10
N THR A 153 18.30 9.03 5.27
CA THR A 153 17.48 9.77 6.25
C THR A 153 17.96 9.49 7.69
N VAL A 154 18.33 8.23 7.98
CA VAL A 154 18.86 7.85 9.29
C VAL A 154 20.22 8.53 9.53
N ALA A 155 21.14 8.53 8.55
CA ALA A 155 22.44 9.19 8.62
C ALA A 155 22.28 10.70 8.88
N ALA A 156 21.42 11.37 8.11
CA ALA A 156 21.14 12.79 8.27
C ALA A 156 20.56 13.14 9.65
N ASN A 157 19.62 12.33 10.15
CA ASN A 157 19.00 12.53 11.47
C ASN A 157 19.98 12.30 12.64
N ARG A 158 20.95 11.41 12.46
CA ARG A 158 21.98 11.12 13.47
C ARG A 158 23.24 11.99 13.33
N GLY A 159 23.40 12.70 12.22
CA GLY A 159 24.61 13.49 11.92
C GLY A 159 25.86 12.64 11.70
N VAL A 160 25.71 11.41 11.21
CA VAL A 160 26.80 10.45 10.97
C VAL A 160 26.92 10.10 9.49
N SER A 161 28.06 9.52 9.09
CA SER A 161 28.25 9.06 7.71
C SER A 161 27.39 7.82 7.39
N LEU A 162 27.10 7.60 6.10
CA LEU A 162 26.40 6.38 5.67
C LEU A 162 27.16 5.10 6.04
N SER A 163 28.49 5.12 5.98
CA SER A 163 29.32 3.97 6.39
C SER A 163 29.12 3.61 7.86
N THR A 164 28.99 4.61 8.73
CA THR A 164 28.71 4.39 10.16
C THR A 164 27.30 3.81 10.40
N VAL A 165 26.32 4.13 9.53
CA VAL A 165 24.97 3.54 9.66
C VAL A 165 24.96 2.05 9.35
N PHE A 166 25.83 1.58 8.44
CA PHE A 166 25.89 0.18 8.04
C PHE A 166 26.87 -0.67 8.85
N ASN A 167 27.96 -0.08 9.33
CA ASN A 167 29.06 -0.82 9.97
C ASN A 167 29.16 -0.58 11.49
N GLY A 168 28.38 0.34 12.05
CA GLY A 168 28.41 0.70 13.47
C GLY A 168 29.41 1.79 13.79
#